data_d29fb95a191df71ac9a72592afe51129
#
_entry.id   d29fb95a191df71ac9a72592afe51129
#
_cell.length_a   1.000
_cell.length_b   1.000
_cell.length_c   1.000
_cell.angle_alpha   90.00
_cell.angle_beta   90.00
_cell.angle_gamma   90.00
#
_symmetry.space_group_name_H-M   'P 1'
#
loop_
_entity.id
_entity.type
_entity.pdbx_description
1 polymer ?
#
loop_
_entity_poly.entity_id
_entity_poly.type
_entity_poly.pdbx_seq_one_letter_code
_entity_poly.pdbx_strand_id
1 'polypeptide(L)'
;MQDPWFETDAGTPPPREIFTISRLNREARMLLERGLGSVWLEGEISNLSRPGSGHWYFSLKDAAAQVRCAMFRQRNLLVRFPVRDGSNVIARGRVSLYEARGEFQVVIEHLEEAGEGLLRRRFEELKQKLNAEGLFDTSHKQPLPALPRRIGVITSPTGAAIRDILHILHRRFPAVPVLVYPVAVQGEAAPREIEQALRLASQRRDCDVLIVARGGGSLEDLWAFNDEAVARAMFACPIPIVSGVGHEVDVTIADFVADERAPTPSGAAERVVPDRAEWLRSLAATGRRLALAIHRRLQDQRNALQSREQRLARAHPGIRLRQFAQRLDEIETRLRLATRHRLERSRARLSAADSAL
;
A
#
# COMPACT_ATOMS: atom_id res chain seq x y z
N MET A 1 -88.01 22.19 33.96
CA MET A 1 -86.81 22.32 33.17
C MET A 1 -86.18 20.97 33.11
N GLN A 2 -86.44 20.19 32.03
CA GLN A 2 -85.98 18.82 31.86
C GLN A 2 -84.58 18.84 31.24
N ASP A 3 -83.65 18.13 31.83
CA ASP A 3 -82.28 18.05 31.42
C ASP A 3 -82.17 17.04 30.26
N PRO A 4 -81.57 17.39 29.04
CA PRO A 4 -81.66 16.57 27.82
C PRO A 4 -80.50 15.62 27.60
N TRP A 5 -79.72 15.24 28.66
CA TRP A 5 -78.45 14.57 28.45
C TRP A 5 -78.38 13.13 28.90
N PHE A 6 -79.45 12.42 29.23
CA PHE A 6 -79.46 11.02 29.56
C PHE A 6 -80.49 10.22 28.76
N GLU A 7 -80.33 10.15 27.44
CA GLU A 7 -80.82 9.01 26.67
C GLU A 7 -79.73 7.87 26.74
N THR A 8 -79.90 6.99 27.65
CA THR A 8 -79.21 5.71 27.65
C THR A 8 -79.83 4.83 26.56
N ASP A 9 -79.18 4.91 25.36
CA ASP A 9 -79.40 3.93 24.30
C ASP A 9 -78.91 2.55 24.83
N ALA A 10 -79.83 1.75 25.35
CA ALA A 10 -79.59 0.37 25.74
C ALA A 10 -79.41 -0.50 24.48
N GLY A 11 -78.32 -0.23 23.75
CA GLY A 11 -77.91 -1.03 22.63
C GLY A 11 -77.68 -2.46 23.10
N THR A 12 -78.27 -3.43 22.48
CA THR A 12 -78.15 -4.84 22.69
C THR A 12 -76.65 -5.20 22.74
N PRO A 13 -76.12 -5.76 23.82
CA PRO A 13 -74.71 -6.08 23.87
C PRO A 13 -74.33 -6.97 22.69
N PRO A 14 -73.23 -6.68 22.00
CA PRO A 14 -72.79 -7.47 20.83
C PRO A 14 -72.72 -8.95 21.23
N PRO A 15 -73.06 -9.88 20.34
CA PRO A 15 -73.08 -11.30 20.64
C PRO A 15 -71.67 -11.70 21.13
N ARG A 16 -71.60 -12.34 22.28
CA ARG A 16 -70.32 -12.80 22.84
C ARG A 16 -69.74 -13.85 21.92
N GLU A 17 -68.71 -13.49 21.15
CA GLU A 17 -67.97 -14.43 20.34
C GLU A 17 -67.02 -15.22 21.27
N ILE A 18 -67.25 -16.52 21.43
CA ILE A 18 -66.44 -17.39 22.30
C ILE A 18 -65.33 -17.98 21.46
N PHE A 19 -64.09 -17.59 21.75
CA PHE A 19 -62.91 -18.15 21.11
C PHE A 19 -62.47 -19.43 21.85
N THR A 20 -62.02 -20.46 21.10
CA THR A 20 -61.18 -21.48 21.67
C THR A 20 -59.75 -20.94 21.83
N ILE A 21 -58.97 -21.46 22.80
CA ILE A 21 -57.59 -21.00 23.01
C ILE A 21 -56.78 -21.18 21.74
N SER A 22 -56.93 -22.27 21.01
CA SER A 22 -56.24 -22.51 19.73
C SER A 22 -56.63 -21.51 18.65
N ARG A 23 -57.92 -21.10 18.60
CA ARG A 23 -58.37 -20.06 17.66
C ARG A 23 -57.77 -18.70 18.02
N LEU A 24 -57.78 -18.33 19.31
CA LEU A 24 -57.17 -17.09 19.79
C LEU A 24 -55.67 -17.00 19.45
N ASN A 25 -54.92 -18.04 19.78
CA ASN A 25 -53.48 -18.09 19.49
C ASN A 25 -53.18 -18.02 17.99
N ARG A 26 -54.00 -18.64 17.15
CA ARG A 26 -53.86 -18.58 15.70
C ARG A 26 -54.11 -17.17 15.14
N GLU A 27 -55.19 -16.52 15.61
CA GLU A 27 -55.52 -15.16 15.21
C GLU A 27 -54.49 -14.15 15.70
N ALA A 28 -54.02 -14.25 16.94
CA ALA A 28 -52.93 -13.46 17.50
C ALA A 28 -51.64 -13.63 16.68
N ARG A 29 -51.30 -14.86 16.31
CA ARG A 29 -50.14 -15.12 15.43
C ARG A 29 -50.27 -14.41 14.08
N MET A 30 -51.46 -14.56 13.43
CA MET A 30 -51.67 -13.91 12.11
C MET A 30 -51.62 -12.38 12.19
N LEU A 31 -52.13 -11.79 13.28
CA LEU A 31 -52.03 -10.32 13.48
C LEU A 31 -50.58 -9.89 13.70
N LEU A 32 -49.79 -10.60 14.49
CA LEU A 32 -48.37 -10.31 14.70
C LEU A 32 -47.57 -10.44 13.42
N GLU A 33 -47.78 -11.53 12.67
CA GLU A 33 -47.07 -11.77 11.40
C GLU A 33 -47.41 -10.76 10.31
N ARG A 34 -48.67 -10.29 10.26
CA ARG A 34 -49.11 -9.24 9.34
C ARG A 34 -48.66 -7.84 9.76
N GLY A 35 -48.67 -7.52 11.06
CA GLY A 35 -48.37 -6.19 11.57
C GLY A 35 -46.88 -5.88 11.65
N LEU A 36 -46.09 -6.83 12.08
CA LEU A 36 -44.64 -6.62 12.31
C LEU A 36 -43.76 -7.28 11.23
N GLY A 37 -44.20 -8.38 10.63
CA GLY A 37 -43.48 -9.07 9.56
C GLY A 37 -42.06 -9.48 9.92
N SER A 38 -41.08 -9.07 9.13
CA SER A 38 -39.66 -9.26 9.40
C SER A 38 -39.08 -8.02 10.05
N VAL A 39 -38.44 -8.18 11.19
CA VAL A 39 -37.86 -7.10 12.00
C VAL A 39 -36.35 -7.30 12.16
N TRP A 40 -35.63 -6.18 12.30
CA TRP A 40 -34.26 -6.17 12.76
C TRP A 40 -34.25 -5.82 14.25
N LEU A 41 -33.52 -6.60 15.04
CA LEU A 41 -33.40 -6.45 16.49
C LEU A 41 -31.93 -6.38 16.85
N GLU A 42 -31.57 -5.46 17.72
CA GLU A 42 -30.26 -5.39 18.35
C GLU A 42 -30.42 -5.76 19.82
N GLY A 43 -29.53 -6.58 20.36
CA GLY A 43 -29.58 -6.97 21.76
C GLY A 43 -28.49 -7.98 22.15
N GLU A 44 -28.40 -8.19 23.45
CA GLU A 44 -27.48 -9.16 24.05
C GLU A 44 -28.13 -10.56 24.11
N ILE A 45 -27.38 -11.58 23.67
CA ILE A 45 -27.81 -12.97 23.78
C ILE A 45 -27.72 -13.43 25.24
N SER A 46 -28.77 -14.07 25.70
CA SER A 46 -28.82 -14.72 27.01
C SER A 46 -29.58 -16.04 26.92
N ASN A 47 -29.32 -16.96 27.88
CA ASN A 47 -29.95 -18.29 27.99
C ASN A 47 -29.79 -19.13 26.69
N LEU A 48 -28.62 -19.11 26.08
CA LEU A 48 -28.35 -19.85 24.85
C LEU A 48 -28.38 -21.36 25.11
N SER A 49 -29.29 -22.06 24.44
CA SER A 49 -29.44 -23.52 24.48
C SER A 49 -29.27 -24.11 23.08
N ARG A 50 -28.50 -25.17 22.99
CA ARG A 50 -28.20 -25.89 21.73
C ARG A 50 -28.57 -27.39 21.91
N PRO A 51 -29.85 -27.74 21.86
CA PRO A 51 -30.27 -29.12 21.97
C PRO A 51 -29.77 -29.98 20.82
N GLY A 52 -29.81 -31.30 20.98
CA GLY A 52 -29.35 -32.28 19.99
C GLY A 52 -30.05 -32.20 18.61
N SER A 53 -31.20 -31.50 18.51
CA SER A 53 -31.86 -31.19 17.23
C SER A 53 -31.07 -30.25 16.35
N GLY A 54 -30.03 -29.57 16.89
CA GLY A 54 -29.19 -28.62 16.20
C GLY A 54 -29.83 -27.24 16.02
N HIS A 55 -31.01 -26.98 16.56
CA HIS A 55 -31.59 -25.65 16.61
C HIS A 55 -30.99 -24.84 17.77
N TRP A 56 -30.94 -23.51 17.64
CA TRP A 56 -30.55 -22.63 18.74
C TRP A 56 -31.79 -21.98 19.34
N TYR A 57 -31.87 -21.93 20.66
CA TYR A 57 -32.88 -21.23 21.42
C TYR A 57 -32.14 -20.27 22.36
N PHE A 58 -32.53 -19.02 22.38
CA PHE A 58 -31.91 -17.99 23.20
C PHE A 58 -32.90 -16.88 23.47
N SER A 59 -32.57 -15.96 24.37
CA SER A 59 -33.28 -14.70 24.55
C SER A 59 -32.40 -13.56 24.02
N LEU A 60 -32.99 -12.63 23.29
CA LEU A 60 -32.42 -11.33 23.05
C LEU A 60 -32.94 -10.37 24.09
N LYS A 61 -32.05 -9.66 24.79
CA LYS A 61 -32.38 -8.67 25.80
C LYS A 61 -31.74 -7.33 25.49
N ASP A 62 -32.43 -6.25 25.85
CA ASP A 62 -31.89 -4.91 25.96
C ASP A 62 -31.96 -4.42 27.42
N ALA A 63 -31.80 -3.14 27.68
CA ALA A 63 -31.84 -2.56 29.02
C ALA A 63 -33.23 -2.68 29.71
N ALA A 64 -34.32 -2.87 28.96
CA ALA A 64 -35.69 -2.79 29.45
C ALA A 64 -36.53 -4.04 29.20
N ALA A 65 -36.18 -4.85 28.21
CA ALA A 65 -37.01 -5.96 27.74
C ALA A 65 -36.21 -7.18 27.27
N GLN A 66 -36.88 -8.30 27.13
CA GLN A 66 -36.32 -9.49 26.49
C GLN A 66 -37.38 -10.22 25.65
N VAL A 67 -36.90 -10.86 24.58
CA VAL A 67 -37.75 -11.68 23.71
C VAL A 67 -37.11 -13.04 23.47
N ARG A 68 -37.92 -14.08 23.45
CA ARG A 68 -37.48 -15.44 23.10
C ARG A 68 -37.20 -15.54 21.61
N CYS A 69 -36.09 -16.15 21.24
CA CYS A 69 -35.64 -16.35 19.87
C CYS A 69 -35.40 -17.84 19.59
N ALA A 70 -35.79 -18.26 18.39
CA ALA A 70 -35.50 -19.59 17.87
C ALA A 70 -34.76 -19.45 16.52
N MET A 71 -33.61 -20.11 16.36
CA MET A 71 -32.87 -20.13 15.10
C MET A 71 -32.71 -21.57 14.62
N PHE A 72 -33.28 -21.88 13.46
CA PHE A 72 -33.26 -23.23 12.92
C PHE A 72 -31.88 -23.60 12.38
N ARG A 73 -31.56 -24.93 12.44
CA ARG A 73 -30.27 -25.51 12.06
C ARG A 73 -29.74 -25.03 10.71
N GLN A 74 -30.60 -24.90 9.68
CA GLN A 74 -30.18 -24.46 8.37
C GLN A 74 -29.66 -22.99 8.35
N ARG A 75 -30.15 -22.17 9.26
CA ARG A 75 -29.77 -20.75 9.37
C ARG A 75 -28.58 -20.55 10.30
N ASN A 76 -28.49 -21.29 11.41
CA ASN A 76 -27.36 -21.12 12.32
C ASN A 76 -26.03 -21.65 11.79
N LEU A 77 -26.04 -22.55 10.79
CA LEU A 77 -24.85 -23.00 10.07
C LEU A 77 -24.19 -21.85 9.23
N LEU A 78 -24.92 -20.80 8.95
CA LEU A 78 -24.44 -19.62 8.22
C LEU A 78 -23.76 -18.58 9.12
N VAL A 79 -23.88 -18.74 10.44
CA VAL A 79 -23.27 -17.83 11.42
C VAL A 79 -21.78 -18.15 11.54
N ARG A 80 -20.93 -17.13 11.28
CA ARG A 80 -19.48 -17.29 11.18
C ARG A 80 -18.70 -16.88 12.43
N PHE A 81 -19.39 -16.47 13.49
CA PHE A 81 -18.77 -16.04 14.74
C PHE A 81 -19.22 -16.92 15.93
N PRO A 82 -18.43 -17.00 17.01
CA PRO A 82 -18.75 -17.80 18.18
C PRO A 82 -19.85 -17.13 19.01
N VAL A 83 -21.07 -17.60 18.87
CA VAL A 83 -22.22 -17.10 19.64
C VAL A 83 -22.15 -17.66 21.06
N ARG A 84 -22.23 -16.77 22.08
CA ARG A 84 -22.21 -17.10 23.51
C ARG A 84 -23.19 -16.22 24.27
N ASP A 85 -23.53 -16.60 25.49
CA ASP A 85 -24.22 -15.69 26.41
C ASP A 85 -23.37 -14.42 26.63
N GLY A 86 -24.00 -13.28 26.60
CA GLY A 86 -23.31 -11.98 26.63
C GLY A 86 -22.88 -11.42 25.29
N SER A 87 -23.03 -12.17 24.17
CA SER A 87 -22.75 -11.63 22.83
C SER A 87 -23.78 -10.59 22.42
N ASN A 88 -23.34 -9.40 22.03
CA ASN A 88 -24.20 -8.38 21.40
C ASN A 88 -24.36 -8.70 19.93
N VAL A 89 -25.58 -8.77 19.44
CA VAL A 89 -25.90 -9.19 18.07
C VAL A 89 -26.97 -8.33 17.44
N ILE A 90 -26.92 -8.25 16.11
CA ILE A 90 -28.04 -7.77 15.28
C ILE A 90 -28.67 -8.99 14.63
N ALA A 91 -29.94 -9.17 14.87
CA ALA A 91 -30.72 -10.30 14.41
C ALA A 91 -31.85 -9.86 13.49
N ARG A 92 -31.98 -10.47 12.32
CA ARG A 92 -33.18 -10.35 11.51
C ARG A 92 -34.03 -11.58 11.71
N GLY A 93 -35.30 -11.37 12.07
CA GLY A 93 -36.21 -12.46 12.31
C GLY A 93 -37.66 -12.09 12.04
N ARG A 94 -38.49 -13.10 12.00
CA ARG A 94 -39.93 -12.99 11.85
C ARG A 94 -40.61 -13.11 13.22
N VAL A 95 -41.37 -12.08 13.53
CA VAL A 95 -42.17 -12.10 14.75
C VAL A 95 -43.29 -13.14 14.62
N SER A 96 -43.45 -14.00 15.60
CA SER A 96 -44.46 -15.06 15.59
C SER A 96 -44.89 -15.43 17.02
N LEU A 97 -45.94 -16.24 17.14
CA LEU A 97 -46.39 -16.78 18.38
C LEU A 97 -46.35 -18.31 18.32
N TYR A 98 -45.76 -18.95 19.33
CA TYR A 98 -45.76 -20.40 19.43
C TYR A 98 -47.13 -20.87 19.90
N GLU A 99 -47.98 -21.33 18.96
CA GLU A 99 -49.42 -21.59 19.20
C GLU A 99 -49.66 -22.60 20.33
N ALA A 100 -48.81 -23.62 20.49
CA ALA A 100 -49.03 -24.65 21.52
C ALA A 100 -48.94 -24.13 22.96
N ARG A 101 -48.20 -23.04 23.20
CA ARG A 101 -48.03 -22.39 24.50
C ARG A 101 -48.48 -20.95 24.59
N GLY A 102 -48.84 -20.35 23.47
CA GLY A 102 -49.18 -18.93 23.41
C GLY A 102 -48.01 -17.99 23.70
N GLU A 103 -46.76 -18.50 23.48
CA GLU A 103 -45.56 -17.71 23.78
C GLU A 103 -45.13 -16.84 22.59
N PHE A 104 -44.93 -15.55 22.86
CA PHE A 104 -44.36 -14.63 21.91
C PHE A 104 -42.89 -14.97 21.62
N GLN A 105 -42.51 -15.08 20.35
CA GLN A 105 -41.15 -15.41 19.93
C GLN A 105 -40.76 -14.76 18.60
N VAL A 106 -39.47 -14.66 18.36
CA VAL A 106 -38.91 -14.29 17.08
C VAL A 106 -38.16 -15.45 16.44
N VAL A 107 -38.54 -15.83 15.25
CA VAL A 107 -37.83 -16.83 14.44
C VAL A 107 -36.70 -16.12 13.69
N ILE A 108 -35.45 -16.36 14.13
CA ILE A 108 -34.27 -15.70 13.59
C ILE A 108 -33.87 -16.35 12.24
N GLU A 109 -33.73 -15.54 11.23
CA GLU A 109 -33.31 -15.92 9.87
C GLU A 109 -31.86 -15.53 9.59
N HIS A 110 -31.37 -14.45 10.24
CA HIS A 110 -30.02 -13.93 10.10
C HIS A 110 -29.51 -13.41 11.43
N LEU A 111 -28.22 -13.65 11.72
CA LEU A 111 -27.57 -13.20 12.94
C LEU A 111 -26.16 -12.73 12.60
N GLU A 112 -25.82 -11.52 13.01
CA GLU A 112 -24.50 -10.93 12.89
C GLU A 112 -24.05 -10.34 14.21
N GLU A 113 -22.75 -10.21 14.43
CA GLU A 113 -22.22 -9.58 15.64
C GLU A 113 -22.56 -8.07 15.63
N ALA A 114 -23.11 -7.57 16.74
CA ALA A 114 -23.46 -6.15 16.85
C ALA A 114 -22.19 -5.30 16.96
N GLY A 115 -22.18 -4.14 16.30
CA GLY A 115 -21.00 -3.29 16.18
C GLY A 115 -20.39 -3.36 14.79
N GLU A 116 -20.08 -4.55 14.27
CA GLU A 116 -19.47 -4.68 12.93
C GLU A 116 -20.39 -4.20 11.80
N GLY A 117 -21.68 -4.51 11.86
CA GLY A 117 -22.63 -4.07 10.82
C GLY A 117 -22.80 -2.53 10.75
N LEU A 118 -22.89 -1.87 11.90
CA LEU A 118 -22.96 -0.42 11.98
C LEU A 118 -21.65 0.23 11.52
N LEU A 119 -20.49 -0.31 11.98
CA LEU A 119 -19.19 0.18 11.58
C LEU A 119 -18.97 0.01 10.08
N ARG A 120 -19.35 -1.15 9.53
CA ARG A 120 -19.24 -1.41 8.09
C ARG A 120 -20.09 -0.44 7.26
N ARG A 121 -21.31 -0.15 7.70
CA ARG A 121 -22.16 0.83 7.03
C ARG A 121 -21.55 2.24 7.07
N ARG A 122 -21.07 2.69 8.23
CA ARG A 122 -20.36 3.98 8.37
C ARG A 122 -19.10 4.04 7.50
N PHE A 123 -18.34 2.95 7.42
CA PHE A 123 -17.19 2.85 6.55
C PHE A 123 -17.55 3.03 5.08
N GLU A 124 -18.59 2.34 4.58
CA GLU A 124 -19.00 2.46 3.18
C GLU A 124 -19.57 3.86 2.87
N GLU A 125 -20.33 4.46 3.78
CA GLU A 125 -20.84 5.83 3.64
C GLU A 125 -19.67 6.84 3.56
N LEU A 126 -18.68 6.74 4.44
CA LEU A 126 -17.50 7.60 4.44
C LEU A 126 -16.62 7.37 3.20
N LYS A 127 -16.42 6.13 2.81
CA LYS A 127 -15.67 5.77 1.59
C LYS A 127 -16.31 6.38 0.34
N GLN A 128 -17.62 6.27 0.19
CA GLN A 128 -18.34 6.89 -0.93
C GLN A 128 -18.19 8.40 -0.93
N LYS A 129 -18.33 9.05 0.23
CA LYS A 129 -18.16 10.49 0.38
C LYS A 129 -16.77 10.96 -0.06
N LEU A 130 -15.73 10.38 0.52
CA LEU A 130 -14.35 10.79 0.26
C LEU A 130 -13.89 10.44 -1.18
N ASN A 131 -14.43 9.37 -1.74
CA ASN A 131 -14.19 9.02 -3.14
C ASN A 131 -14.85 10.05 -4.09
N ALA A 132 -16.07 10.49 -3.80
CA ALA A 132 -16.73 11.53 -4.58
C ALA A 132 -16.00 12.90 -4.51
N GLU A 133 -15.30 13.17 -3.42
CA GLU A 133 -14.43 14.33 -3.24
C GLU A 133 -13.05 14.18 -3.90
N GLY A 134 -12.70 13.00 -4.45
CA GLY A 134 -11.45 12.74 -5.16
C GLY A 134 -10.24 12.44 -4.26
N LEU A 135 -10.43 12.17 -2.95
CA LEU A 135 -9.30 11.91 -2.05
C LEU A 135 -8.54 10.61 -2.37
N PHE A 136 -9.12 9.72 -3.15
CA PHE A 136 -8.52 8.43 -3.53
C PHE A 136 -7.90 8.43 -4.92
N ASP A 137 -7.96 9.58 -5.63
CA ASP A 137 -7.44 9.68 -6.99
C ASP A 137 -5.94 9.42 -7.04
N THR A 138 -5.53 8.57 -7.96
CA THR A 138 -4.13 8.22 -8.17
C THR A 138 -3.27 9.40 -8.63
N SER A 139 -3.90 10.44 -9.20
CA SER A 139 -3.24 11.67 -9.62
C SER A 139 -2.64 12.49 -8.48
N HIS A 140 -3.17 12.33 -7.26
CA HIS A 140 -2.67 13.00 -6.05
C HIS A 140 -1.56 12.20 -5.33
N LYS A 141 -1.41 10.93 -5.65
CA LYS A 141 -0.43 10.06 -4.99
C LYS A 141 0.99 10.43 -5.38
N GLN A 142 1.82 10.60 -4.35
CA GLN A 142 3.22 10.97 -4.49
C GLN A 142 4.11 9.73 -4.62
N PRO A 143 5.12 9.75 -5.50
CA PRO A 143 6.08 8.66 -5.60
C PRO A 143 6.95 8.59 -4.35
N LEU A 144 7.25 7.38 -3.87
CA LEU A 144 8.17 7.19 -2.77
C LEU A 144 9.62 7.52 -3.20
N PRO A 145 10.43 8.13 -2.31
CA PRO A 145 11.85 8.35 -2.59
C PRO A 145 12.60 7.02 -2.71
N ALA A 146 13.47 6.89 -3.71
CA ALA A 146 14.26 5.67 -3.92
C ALA A 146 15.16 5.31 -2.72
N LEU A 147 15.65 6.32 -1.99
CA LEU A 147 16.36 6.20 -0.72
C LEU A 147 16.06 7.43 0.13
N PRO A 148 15.23 7.31 1.18
CA PRO A 148 14.94 8.42 2.07
C PRO A 148 16.16 8.74 2.96
N ARG A 149 16.31 10.01 3.30
CA ARG A 149 17.31 10.47 4.27
C ARG A 149 16.84 10.26 5.71
N ARG A 150 15.52 10.34 5.93
CA ARG A 150 14.89 10.08 7.22
C ARG A 150 13.47 9.55 7.03
N ILE A 151 13.12 8.53 7.80
CA ILE A 151 11.78 7.93 7.80
C ILE A 151 11.06 8.38 9.05
N GLY A 152 9.84 8.90 8.92
CA GLY A 152 8.93 9.13 10.03
C GLY A 152 8.02 7.93 10.23
N VAL A 153 7.72 7.57 11.47
CA VAL A 153 6.81 6.47 11.80
C VAL A 153 5.77 6.96 12.80
N ILE A 154 4.51 6.98 12.39
CA ILE A 154 3.36 7.34 13.22
C ILE A 154 2.74 6.04 13.71
N THR A 155 2.95 5.70 14.97
CA THR A 155 2.49 4.46 15.60
C THR A 155 2.61 4.51 17.12
N SER A 156 2.10 3.48 17.80
CA SER A 156 2.30 3.33 19.24
C SER A 156 3.76 3.00 19.57
N PRO A 157 4.39 3.70 20.54
CA PRO A 157 5.79 3.52 20.87
C PRO A 157 6.10 2.17 21.53
N THR A 158 5.10 1.50 22.10
CA THR A 158 5.24 0.22 22.83
C THR A 158 4.70 -0.98 22.06
N GLY A 159 4.04 -0.76 20.89
CA GLY A 159 3.40 -1.78 20.09
C GLY A 159 4.35 -2.78 19.43
N ALA A 160 3.80 -3.89 18.92
CA ALA A 160 4.55 -4.82 18.09
C ALA A 160 4.96 -4.19 16.76
N ALA A 161 4.07 -3.37 16.17
CA ALA A 161 4.28 -2.75 14.87
C ALA A 161 5.58 -1.93 14.79
N ILE A 162 5.90 -1.13 15.81
CA ILE A 162 7.16 -0.34 15.80
C ILE A 162 8.38 -1.24 15.87
N ARG A 163 8.33 -2.32 16.64
CA ARG A 163 9.44 -3.28 16.74
C ARG A 163 9.67 -3.98 15.41
N ASP A 164 8.63 -4.39 14.73
CA ASP A 164 8.69 -5.03 13.43
C ASP A 164 9.26 -4.08 12.37
N ILE A 165 8.77 -2.85 12.31
CA ILE A 165 9.28 -1.80 11.43
C ILE A 165 10.77 -1.58 11.66
N LEU A 166 11.18 -1.32 12.90
CA LEU A 166 12.59 -1.06 13.24
C LEU A 166 13.48 -2.25 12.92
N HIS A 167 13.01 -3.48 13.18
CA HIS A 167 13.74 -4.70 12.83
C HIS A 167 13.99 -4.82 11.33
N ILE A 168 12.96 -4.59 10.52
CA ILE A 168 13.06 -4.65 9.05
C ILE A 168 13.96 -3.54 8.52
N LEU A 169 13.78 -2.29 8.97
CA LEU A 169 14.61 -1.17 8.55
C LEU A 169 16.08 -1.38 8.91
N HIS A 170 16.36 -1.85 10.12
CA HIS A 170 17.73 -2.16 10.55
C HIS A 170 18.36 -3.27 9.71
N ARG A 171 17.61 -4.31 9.37
CA ARG A 171 18.09 -5.40 8.51
C ARG A 171 18.36 -4.94 7.08
N ARG A 172 17.43 -4.17 6.49
CA ARG A 172 17.49 -3.78 5.07
C ARG A 172 18.42 -2.59 4.81
N PHE A 173 18.31 -1.54 5.63
CA PHE A 173 19.10 -0.32 5.44
C PHE A 173 19.35 0.43 6.75
N PRO A 174 20.30 0.00 7.61
CA PRO A 174 20.53 0.55 8.95
C PRO A 174 21.03 2.00 8.96
N ALA A 175 21.47 2.54 7.83
CA ALA A 175 22.00 3.90 7.75
C ALA A 175 20.91 5.00 7.72
N VAL A 176 19.64 4.64 7.49
CA VAL A 176 18.54 5.61 7.46
C VAL A 176 17.98 5.81 8.87
N PRO A 177 18.06 7.02 9.45
CA PRO A 177 17.50 7.31 10.75
C PRO A 177 15.98 7.28 10.73
N VAL A 178 15.39 6.80 11.83
CA VAL A 178 13.94 6.71 12.02
C VAL A 178 13.50 7.69 13.10
N LEU A 179 12.51 8.52 12.80
CA LEU A 179 11.85 9.42 13.73
C LEU A 179 10.46 8.86 14.06
N VAL A 180 10.21 8.60 15.33
CA VAL A 180 8.91 8.10 15.79
C VAL A 180 8.05 9.27 16.27
N TYR A 181 6.83 9.36 15.72
CA TYR A 181 5.75 10.19 16.22
C TYR A 181 4.83 9.31 17.07
N PRO A 182 4.98 9.35 18.39
CA PRO A 182 4.24 8.45 19.27
C PRO A 182 2.77 8.87 19.36
N VAL A 183 1.86 7.93 19.05
CA VAL A 183 0.42 8.13 19.10
C VAL A 183 -0.28 6.88 19.63
N ALA A 184 -1.47 7.05 20.21
CA ALA A 184 -2.38 5.95 20.40
C ALA A 184 -2.89 5.47 19.01
N VAL A 185 -2.95 4.16 18.78
CA VAL A 185 -3.41 3.55 17.52
C VAL A 185 -4.74 2.82 17.67
N GLN A 186 -5.38 2.93 18.82
CA GLN A 186 -6.70 2.38 19.15
C GLN A 186 -7.34 3.20 20.28
N GLY A 187 -8.69 3.11 20.41
CA GLY A 187 -9.47 3.86 21.38
C GLY A 187 -9.87 5.24 20.86
N GLU A 188 -10.69 5.95 21.65
CA GLU A 188 -11.33 7.21 21.25
C GLU A 188 -10.37 8.37 20.99
N ALA A 189 -9.21 8.39 21.64
CA ALA A 189 -8.20 9.43 21.46
C ALA A 189 -7.37 9.26 20.18
N ALA A 190 -7.28 8.03 19.65
CA ALA A 190 -6.37 7.69 18.55
C ALA A 190 -6.56 8.55 17.29
N PRO A 191 -7.76 8.81 16.77
CA PRO A 191 -7.93 9.62 15.57
C PRO A 191 -7.33 11.02 15.71
N ARG A 192 -7.55 11.67 16.86
CA ARG A 192 -7.02 13.01 17.13
C ARG A 192 -5.51 13.04 17.25
N GLU A 193 -4.92 12.05 17.93
CA GLU A 193 -3.46 11.96 18.08
C GLU A 193 -2.79 11.68 16.73
N ILE A 194 -3.36 10.81 15.89
CA ILE A 194 -2.85 10.51 14.54
C ILE A 194 -2.93 11.77 13.66
N GLU A 195 -4.07 12.47 13.66
CA GLU A 195 -4.23 13.73 12.94
C GLU A 195 -3.19 14.77 13.34
N GLN A 196 -3.00 14.97 14.66
CA GLN A 196 -2.01 15.92 15.18
C GLN A 196 -0.59 15.54 14.79
N ALA A 197 -0.24 14.26 14.84
CA ALA A 197 1.08 13.76 14.42
C ALA A 197 1.32 13.98 12.91
N LEU A 198 0.32 13.74 12.06
CA LEU A 198 0.37 14.03 10.63
C LEU A 198 0.58 15.52 10.35
N ARG A 199 -0.17 16.39 11.04
CA ARG A 199 -0.01 17.85 10.93
C ARG A 199 1.36 18.31 11.41
N LEU A 200 1.86 17.77 12.52
CA LEU A 200 3.19 18.08 13.05
C LEU A 200 4.28 17.66 12.05
N ALA A 201 4.21 16.45 11.51
CA ALA A 201 5.16 15.97 10.51
C ALA A 201 5.14 16.86 9.24
N SER A 202 3.93 17.23 8.77
CA SER A 202 3.73 18.13 7.63
C SER A 202 4.34 19.53 7.83
N GLN A 203 4.27 20.06 9.05
CA GLN A 203 4.85 21.36 9.41
C GLN A 203 6.37 21.29 9.52
N ARG A 204 6.90 20.26 10.17
CA ARG A 204 8.34 20.09 10.41
C ARG A 204 9.12 19.73 9.16
N ARG A 205 8.53 18.92 8.27
CA ARG A 205 9.16 18.44 7.02
C ARG A 205 10.56 17.86 7.22
N ASP A 206 10.77 17.19 8.35
CA ASP A 206 12.06 16.62 8.71
C ASP A 206 12.20 15.13 8.31
N CYS A 207 11.21 14.59 7.61
CA CYS A 207 11.20 13.25 7.04
C CYS A 207 10.88 13.30 5.54
N ASP A 208 11.43 12.37 4.77
CA ASP A 208 11.19 12.24 3.33
C ASP A 208 10.04 11.28 3.01
N VAL A 209 9.65 10.44 3.96
CA VAL A 209 8.53 9.50 3.87
C VAL A 209 7.99 9.23 5.27
N LEU A 210 6.67 9.02 5.35
CA LEU A 210 5.98 8.65 6.58
C LEU A 210 5.43 7.23 6.47
N ILE A 211 5.53 6.46 7.53
CA ILE A 211 4.83 5.19 7.72
C ILE A 211 3.75 5.40 8.76
N VAL A 212 2.50 5.21 8.41
CA VAL A 212 1.38 5.14 9.34
C VAL A 212 1.07 3.67 9.56
N ALA A 213 1.26 3.18 10.78
CA ALA A 213 1.22 1.76 11.02
C ALA A 213 0.53 1.37 12.32
N ARG A 214 -0.15 0.22 12.25
CA ARG A 214 -0.70 -0.47 13.39
C ARG A 214 -0.55 -1.99 13.18
N GLY A 215 -0.35 -2.71 14.27
CA GLY A 215 -0.44 -4.17 14.28
C GLY A 215 -1.87 -4.66 14.04
N GLY A 216 -2.05 -5.93 13.82
CA GLY A 216 -3.37 -6.54 13.65
C GLY A 216 -4.29 -6.34 14.85
N GLY A 217 -5.61 -6.50 14.65
CA GLY A 217 -6.64 -6.37 15.66
C GLY A 217 -8.03 -6.50 15.04
N SER A 218 -9.07 -6.30 15.83
CA SER A 218 -10.46 -6.31 15.36
C SER A 218 -10.78 -5.10 14.48
N LEU A 219 -11.91 -5.14 13.77
CA LEU A 219 -12.40 -4.01 12.96
C LEU A 219 -12.60 -2.74 13.83
N GLU A 220 -13.05 -2.92 15.07
CA GLU A 220 -13.20 -1.84 16.05
C GLU A 220 -11.88 -1.17 16.38
N ASP A 221 -10.84 -1.96 16.54
CA ASP A 221 -9.50 -1.49 16.79
C ASP A 221 -8.89 -0.71 15.61
N LEU A 222 -9.26 -1.05 14.37
CA LEU A 222 -8.82 -0.36 13.15
C LEU A 222 -9.61 0.91 12.88
N TRP A 223 -10.69 1.15 13.66
CA TRP A 223 -11.63 2.24 13.38
C TRP A 223 -10.99 3.63 13.40
N ALA A 224 -9.94 3.82 14.19
CA ALA A 224 -9.20 5.07 14.23
C ALA A 224 -8.62 5.50 12.85
N PHE A 225 -8.37 4.55 11.97
CA PHE A 225 -7.88 4.77 10.59
C PHE A 225 -9.00 4.90 9.56
N ASN A 226 -10.26 4.78 10.01
CA ASN A 226 -11.47 5.06 9.24
C ASN A 226 -12.09 6.42 9.62
N ASP A 227 -11.32 7.29 10.25
CA ASP A 227 -11.76 8.63 10.64
C ASP A 227 -11.54 9.65 9.51
N GLU A 228 -12.52 10.53 9.29
CA GLU A 228 -12.49 11.54 8.22
C GLU A 228 -11.36 12.56 8.44
N ALA A 229 -11.09 12.98 9.68
CA ALA A 229 -10.05 13.97 9.96
C ALA A 229 -8.67 13.39 9.70
N VAL A 230 -8.44 12.11 10.02
CA VAL A 230 -7.20 11.39 9.68
C VAL A 230 -7.03 11.31 8.17
N ALA A 231 -8.06 10.90 7.44
CA ALA A 231 -8.02 10.83 5.98
C ALA A 231 -7.66 12.17 5.34
N ARG A 232 -8.30 13.26 5.78
CA ARG A 232 -8.01 14.62 5.29
C ARG A 232 -6.62 15.11 5.66
N ALA A 233 -6.13 14.77 6.85
CA ALA A 233 -4.77 15.12 7.28
C ALA A 233 -3.71 14.37 6.46
N MET A 234 -3.95 13.09 6.12
CA MET A 234 -3.10 12.32 5.21
C MET A 234 -3.07 12.93 3.81
N PHE A 235 -4.24 13.24 3.25
CA PHE A 235 -4.36 13.84 1.92
C PHE A 235 -3.64 15.21 1.81
N ALA A 236 -3.72 16.01 2.87
CA ALA A 236 -3.08 17.34 2.91
C ALA A 236 -1.57 17.27 3.21
N CYS A 237 -1.03 16.10 3.52
CA CYS A 237 0.37 15.94 3.89
C CYS A 237 1.27 16.04 2.65
N PRO A 238 2.29 16.93 2.65
CA PRO A 238 3.22 17.08 1.53
C PRO A 238 4.33 16.02 1.50
N ILE A 239 4.35 15.12 2.49
CA ILE A 239 5.32 14.03 2.60
C ILE A 239 4.62 12.75 2.18
N PRO A 240 5.18 11.94 1.28
CA PRO A 240 4.58 10.68 0.86
C PRO A 240 4.37 9.73 2.04
N ILE A 241 3.19 9.11 2.09
CA ILE A 241 2.72 8.26 3.19
C ILE A 241 2.55 6.83 2.72
N VAL A 242 3.15 5.90 3.46
CA VAL A 242 2.89 4.47 3.33
C VAL A 242 2.00 4.01 4.48
N SER A 243 0.84 3.47 4.14
CA SER A 243 -0.03 2.82 5.13
C SER A 243 0.40 1.38 5.36
N GLY A 244 0.60 1.01 6.61
CA GLY A 244 0.84 -0.35 7.08
C GLY A 244 -0.16 -0.73 8.17
N VAL A 245 -1.45 -0.41 7.92
CA VAL A 245 -2.57 -0.63 8.83
C VAL A 245 -3.37 -1.84 8.35
N GLY A 246 -3.59 -2.81 9.24
CA GLY A 246 -4.40 -3.98 8.92
C GLY A 246 -3.68 -5.10 8.15
N HIS A 247 -4.45 -6.08 7.72
CA HIS A 247 -4.01 -7.25 6.96
C HIS A 247 -4.55 -7.20 5.52
N GLU A 248 -4.29 -8.22 4.72
CA GLU A 248 -4.73 -8.26 3.30
C GLU A 248 -6.24 -8.04 3.13
N VAL A 249 -7.04 -8.53 4.08
CA VAL A 249 -8.51 -8.50 4.03
C VAL A 249 -9.10 -7.21 4.64
N ASP A 250 -8.40 -6.58 5.58
CA ASP A 250 -8.90 -5.44 6.34
C ASP A 250 -8.36 -4.13 5.75
N VAL A 251 -9.11 -3.55 4.84
CA VAL A 251 -8.75 -2.28 4.19
C VAL A 251 -9.41 -1.12 4.93
N THR A 252 -8.62 -0.12 5.29
CA THR A 252 -9.08 1.11 5.97
C THR A 252 -9.18 2.29 5.01
N ILE A 253 -9.87 3.37 5.43
CA ILE A 253 -9.89 4.64 4.67
C ILE A 253 -8.49 5.20 4.52
N ALA A 254 -7.64 5.09 5.54
CA ALA A 254 -6.24 5.49 5.48
C ALA A 254 -5.47 4.77 4.36
N ASP A 255 -5.77 3.49 4.08
CA ASP A 255 -5.15 2.73 2.99
C ASP A 255 -5.52 3.26 1.60
N PHE A 256 -6.75 3.79 1.43
CA PHE A 256 -7.17 4.38 0.16
C PHE A 256 -6.50 5.74 -0.08
N VAL A 257 -6.33 6.55 0.97
CA VAL A 257 -5.74 7.89 0.88
C VAL A 257 -4.22 7.84 0.80
N ALA A 258 -3.56 6.88 1.44
CA ALA A 258 -2.11 6.74 1.42
C ALA A 258 -1.56 6.66 -0.01
N ASP A 259 -0.36 7.20 -0.22
CA ASP A 259 0.34 7.13 -1.51
C ASP A 259 0.65 5.69 -1.89
N GLU A 260 1.02 4.87 -0.91
CA GLU A 260 1.22 3.44 -1.08
C GLU A 260 0.64 2.66 0.10
N ARG A 261 0.05 1.49 -0.18
CA ARG A 261 -0.47 0.56 0.80
C ARG A 261 0.44 -0.65 0.95
N ALA A 262 0.70 -1.04 2.18
CA ALA A 262 1.30 -2.32 2.51
C ALA A 262 0.35 -3.12 3.44
N PRO A 263 0.27 -4.45 3.27
CA PRO A 263 -0.65 -5.28 4.04
C PRO A 263 -0.23 -5.46 5.51
N THR A 264 0.98 -5.02 5.87
CA THR A 264 1.54 -5.15 7.23
C THR A 264 2.51 -4.02 7.53
N PRO A 265 2.78 -3.71 8.82
CA PRO A 265 3.82 -2.77 9.21
C PRO A 265 5.20 -3.14 8.67
N SER A 266 5.54 -4.43 8.68
CA SER A 266 6.79 -4.95 8.11
C SER A 266 6.86 -4.70 6.60
N GLY A 267 5.77 -4.96 5.87
CA GLY A 267 5.68 -4.68 4.45
C GLY A 267 5.81 -3.19 4.13
N ALA A 268 5.26 -2.30 4.97
CA ALA A 268 5.46 -0.87 4.83
C ALA A 268 6.93 -0.47 4.98
N ALA A 269 7.62 -1.04 5.96
CA ALA A 269 9.05 -0.83 6.14
C ALA A 269 9.88 -1.32 4.94
N GLU A 270 9.49 -2.43 4.32
CA GLU A 270 10.17 -2.95 3.13
C GLU A 270 10.02 -2.06 1.90
N ARG A 271 8.88 -1.35 1.77
CA ARG A 271 8.61 -0.46 0.63
C ARG A 271 9.35 0.86 0.69
N VAL A 272 9.62 1.37 1.89
CA VAL A 272 10.27 2.68 2.06
C VAL A 272 11.80 2.64 1.93
N VAL A 273 12.44 1.48 1.99
CA VAL A 273 13.88 1.34 1.82
C VAL A 273 14.22 0.23 0.82
N PRO A 274 15.23 0.45 -0.03
CA PRO A 274 15.74 -0.60 -0.91
C PRO A 274 16.48 -1.68 -0.10
N ASP A 275 16.75 -2.84 -0.72
CA ASP A 275 17.67 -3.81 -0.16
C ASP A 275 19.11 -3.30 -0.29
N ARG A 276 19.79 -3.15 0.87
CA ARG A 276 21.18 -2.67 0.93
C ARG A 276 22.12 -3.49 0.04
N ALA A 277 21.98 -4.80 0.04
CA ALA A 277 22.89 -5.66 -0.73
C ALA A 277 22.69 -5.48 -2.23
N GLU A 278 21.46 -5.30 -2.67
CA GLU A 278 21.14 -5.02 -4.06
C GLU A 278 21.62 -3.62 -4.48
N TRP A 279 21.42 -2.63 -3.62
CA TRP A 279 21.91 -1.26 -3.85
C TRP A 279 23.43 -1.20 -3.95
N LEU A 280 24.16 -1.89 -3.04
CA LEU A 280 25.62 -1.96 -3.09
C LEU A 280 26.12 -2.70 -4.35
N ARG A 281 25.44 -3.76 -4.78
CA ARG A 281 25.76 -4.45 -6.03
C ARG A 281 25.59 -3.53 -7.24
N SER A 282 24.50 -2.77 -7.31
CA SER A 282 24.23 -1.82 -8.39
C SER A 282 25.27 -0.69 -8.41
N LEU A 283 25.61 -0.15 -7.24
CA LEU A 283 26.66 0.88 -7.11
C LEU A 283 28.03 0.36 -7.55
N ALA A 284 28.40 -0.84 -7.11
CA ALA A 284 29.65 -1.48 -7.52
C ALA A 284 29.69 -1.75 -9.02
N ALA A 285 28.58 -2.17 -9.63
CA ALA A 285 28.48 -2.36 -11.07
C ALA A 285 28.65 -1.04 -11.83
N THR A 286 28.03 0.02 -11.38
CA THR A 286 28.16 1.37 -11.96
C THR A 286 29.60 1.88 -11.81
N GLY A 287 30.23 1.70 -10.65
CA GLY A 287 31.63 2.04 -10.42
C GLY A 287 32.58 1.30 -11.37
N ARG A 288 32.37 0.01 -11.58
CA ARG A 288 33.16 -0.79 -12.56
C ARG A 288 32.97 -0.27 -13.99
N ARG A 289 31.75 0.04 -14.40
CA ARG A 289 31.46 0.60 -15.73
C ARG A 289 32.16 1.94 -15.93
N LEU A 290 32.12 2.82 -14.93
CA LEU A 290 32.81 4.13 -14.98
C LEU A 290 34.33 3.94 -15.09
N ALA A 291 34.93 3.08 -14.26
CA ALA A 291 36.36 2.79 -14.32
C ALA A 291 36.80 2.27 -15.69
N LEU A 292 36.02 1.33 -16.27
CA LEU A 292 36.29 0.81 -17.62
C LEU A 292 36.16 1.90 -18.69
N ALA A 293 35.15 2.77 -18.59
CA ALA A 293 34.96 3.87 -19.54
C ALA A 293 36.12 4.87 -19.49
N ILE A 294 36.58 5.24 -18.28
CA ILE A 294 37.74 6.10 -18.08
C ILE A 294 39.00 5.45 -18.64
N HIS A 295 39.22 4.16 -18.33
CA HIS A 295 40.38 3.43 -18.81
C HIS A 295 40.44 3.37 -20.35
N ARG A 296 39.33 3.06 -21.00
CA ARG A 296 39.19 3.10 -22.46
C ARG A 296 39.52 4.48 -23.02
N ARG A 297 38.93 5.52 -22.45
CA ARG A 297 39.16 6.89 -22.92
C ARG A 297 40.62 7.33 -22.78
N LEU A 298 41.27 6.96 -21.67
CA LEU A 298 42.71 7.22 -21.49
C LEU A 298 43.55 6.43 -22.49
N GLN A 299 43.23 5.18 -22.78
CA GLN A 299 43.91 4.36 -23.76
C GLN A 299 43.78 4.93 -25.17
N ASP A 300 42.58 5.38 -25.55
CA ASP A 300 42.33 6.03 -26.85
C ASP A 300 43.14 7.35 -27.00
N GLN A 301 43.20 8.14 -25.94
CA GLN A 301 44.03 9.37 -25.94
C GLN A 301 45.54 9.06 -26.04
N ARG A 302 46.03 8.03 -25.34
CA ARG A 302 47.41 7.60 -25.45
C ARG A 302 47.73 7.08 -26.85
N ASN A 303 46.88 6.30 -27.47
CA ASN A 303 47.04 5.81 -28.83
C ASN A 303 47.02 6.97 -29.84
N ALA A 304 46.12 7.91 -29.66
CA ALA A 304 46.08 9.11 -30.51
C ALA A 304 47.33 9.97 -30.36
N LEU A 305 47.82 10.15 -29.12
CA LEU A 305 49.08 10.87 -28.87
C LEU A 305 50.28 10.13 -29.55
N GLN A 306 50.43 8.83 -29.33
CA GLN A 306 51.48 8.07 -29.95
C GLN A 306 51.44 8.10 -31.48
N SER A 307 50.25 8.06 -32.08
CA SER A 307 50.08 8.21 -33.53
C SER A 307 50.54 9.60 -34.01
N ARG A 308 50.19 10.66 -33.26
CA ARG A 308 50.66 12.02 -33.58
C ARG A 308 52.16 12.18 -33.46
N GLU A 309 52.77 11.63 -32.41
CA GLU A 309 54.22 11.62 -32.22
C GLU A 309 54.93 10.90 -33.36
N GLN A 310 54.46 9.71 -33.79
CA GLN A 310 55.03 8.97 -34.93
C GLN A 310 54.87 9.76 -36.23
N ARG A 311 53.74 10.42 -36.47
CA ARG A 311 53.55 11.29 -37.65
C ARG A 311 54.50 12.48 -37.62
N LEU A 312 54.66 13.12 -36.47
CA LEU A 312 55.60 14.23 -36.29
C LEU A 312 57.03 13.79 -36.53
N ALA A 313 57.42 12.64 -35.95
CA ALA A 313 58.77 12.05 -36.14
C ALA A 313 59.07 11.76 -37.62
N ARG A 314 58.11 11.19 -38.37
CA ARG A 314 58.24 10.94 -39.82
C ARG A 314 58.28 12.25 -40.66
N ALA A 315 57.59 13.28 -40.22
CA ALA A 315 57.57 14.56 -40.90
C ALA A 315 58.69 15.49 -40.47
N HIS A 316 59.58 15.03 -39.57
CA HIS A 316 60.66 15.87 -39.02
C HIS A 316 61.62 16.34 -40.13
N PRO A 317 61.81 17.68 -40.26
CA PRO A 317 62.65 18.27 -41.34
C PRO A 317 64.06 17.66 -41.39
N GLY A 318 64.65 17.32 -40.27
CA GLY A 318 65.98 16.67 -40.20
C GLY A 318 66.07 15.29 -40.83
N ILE A 319 64.96 14.51 -40.92
CA ILE A 319 64.96 13.25 -41.64
C ILE A 319 64.99 13.51 -43.15
N ARG A 320 64.20 14.46 -43.61
CA ARG A 320 64.16 14.88 -45.01
C ARG A 320 65.49 15.44 -45.44
N LEU A 321 66.12 16.31 -44.62
CA LEU A 321 67.45 16.85 -44.89
C LEU A 321 68.50 15.75 -45.00
N ARG A 322 68.52 14.75 -44.12
CA ARG A 322 69.43 13.61 -44.23
C ARG A 322 69.21 12.77 -45.50
N GLN A 323 67.96 12.55 -45.86
CA GLN A 323 67.64 11.82 -47.10
C GLN A 323 68.06 12.60 -48.33
N PHE A 324 67.88 13.93 -48.33
CA PHE A 324 68.37 14.77 -49.42
C PHE A 324 69.91 14.80 -49.49
N ALA A 325 70.56 14.90 -48.32
CA ALA A 325 72.03 14.84 -48.26
C ALA A 325 72.55 13.52 -48.84
N GLN A 326 72.00 12.40 -48.39
CA GLN A 326 72.37 11.07 -48.90
C GLN A 326 72.15 10.93 -50.42
N ARG A 327 71.05 11.46 -50.91
CA ARG A 327 70.73 11.43 -52.33
C ARG A 327 71.63 12.35 -53.15
N LEU A 328 72.07 13.45 -52.58
CA LEU A 328 73.05 14.34 -53.15
C LEU A 328 74.41 13.63 -53.30
N ASP A 329 74.85 12.93 -52.19
CA ASP A 329 76.10 12.19 -52.20
C ASP A 329 76.07 11.01 -53.21
N GLU A 330 74.92 10.34 -53.35
CA GLU A 330 74.81 9.28 -54.39
C GLU A 330 74.85 9.86 -55.80
N ILE A 331 74.23 10.98 -56.06
CA ILE A 331 74.25 11.64 -57.38
C ILE A 331 75.65 12.15 -57.67
N GLU A 332 76.31 12.79 -56.69
CA GLU A 332 77.70 13.24 -56.86
C GLU A 332 78.62 12.08 -57.18
N THR A 333 78.50 10.97 -56.46
CA THR A 333 79.32 9.75 -56.72
C THR A 333 79.01 9.18 -58.10
N ARG A 334 77.76 9.11 -58.53
CA ARG A 334 77.40 8.73 -59.91
C ARG A 334 77.95 9.65 -60.96
N LEU A 335 77.90 10.93 -60.74
CA LEU A 335 78.39 11.97 -61.65
C LEU A 335 79.91 11.81 -61.78
N ARG A 336 80.63 11.67 -60.66
CA ARG A 336 82.09 11.52 -60.71
C ARG A 336 82.49 10.23 -61.47
N LEU A 337 81.82 9.12 -61.26
CA LEU A 337 82.06 7.83 -62.00
C LEU A 337 81.73 8.00 -63.51
N ALA A 338 80.60 8.65 -63.84
CA ALA A 338 80.22 8.82 -65.23
C ALA A 338 81.19 9.77 -65.99
N THR A 339 81.71 10.84 -65.33
CA THR A 339 82.69 11.75 -65.90
C THR A 339 84.01 11.04 -66.05
N ARG A 340 84.46 10.26 -65.07
CA ARG A 340 85.67 9.48 -65.19
C ARG A 340 85.56 8.47 -66.34
N HIS A 341 84.51 7.68 -66.44
CA HIS A 341 84.33 6.79 -67.59
C HIS A 341 84.28 7.45 -68.93
N ARG A 342 83.69 8.69 -69.01
CA ARG A 342 83.63 9.43 -70.23
C ARG A 342 85.00 9.91 -70.61
N LEU A 343 85.81 10.44 -69.68
CA LEU A 343 87.19 10.78 -69.89
C LEU A 343 88.06 9.58 -70.33
N GLU A 344 87.93 8.46 -69.65
CA GLU A 344 88.65 7.23 -70.02
C GLU A 344 88.33 6.79 -71.46
N ARG A 345 86.99 6.80 -71.82
CA ARG A 345 86.61 6.50 -73.23
C ARG A 345 87.12 7.48 -74.21
N SER A 346 87.11 8.79 -73.88
CA SER A 346 87.69 9.81 -74.75
C SER A 346 89.22 9.70 -74.94
N ARG A 347 89.97 9.37 -73.86
CA ARG A 347 91.41 9.06 -73.91
C ARG A 347 91.66 7.81 -74.73
N ALA A 348 90.92 6.72 -74.56
CA ALA A 348 91.07 5.54 -75.36
C ALA A 348 90.79 5.76 -76.84
N ARG A 349 89.84 6.61 -77.19
CA ARG A 349 89.53 7.01 -78.56
C ARG A 349 90.70 7.86 -79.18
N LEU A 350 91.29 8.79 -78.41
CA LEU A 350 92.38 9.57 -78.82
C LEU A 350 93.65 8.69 -79.04
N SER A 351 93.92 7.76 -78.08
CA SER A 351 95.05 6.86 -78.22
C SER A 351 94.87 5.86 -79.38
N ALA A 352 93.66 5.45 -79.69
CA ALA A 352 93.40 4.57 -80.86
C ALA A 352 93.58 5.37 -82.20
N ALA A 353 93.22 6.69 -82.17
CA ALA A 353 93.47 7.54 -83.34
C ALA A 353 94.96 7.82 -83.57
N ASP A 354 95.70 8.07 -82.47
CA ASP A 354 97.19 8.31 -82.51
C ASP A 354 97.95 7.02 -82.93
N SER A 355 97.39 5.85 -82.69
CA SER A 355 98.02 4.62 -83.15
C SER A 355 97.71 4.19 -84.57
N ALA A 356 96.78 4.92 -85.24
CA ALA A 356 96.33 4.75 -86.60
C ALA A 356 96.93 5.75 -87.61
N LEU A 357 97.69 6.69 -87.13
CA LEU A 357 98.61 7.55 -87.95
C LEU A 357 99.99 6.99 -87.92
#